data_f8a34b603d8b06b8843e9143826b1da5
#
_entry.id   f8a34b603d8b06b8843e9143826b1da5
#
_cell.length_a   1.000
_cell.length_b   1.000
_cell.length_c   1.000
_cell.angle_alpha   90.00
_cell.angle_beta   90.00
_cell.angle_gamma   90.00
#
_symmetry.space_group_name_H-M   'P 1'
#
loop_
_entity.id
_entity.type
_entity.pdbx_description
1 polymer ?
#
loop_
_entity_poly.entity_id
_entity_poly.type
_entity_poly.pdbx_seq_one_letter_code
_entity_poly.pdbx_strand_id
1 'polypeptide(L)'
;QALNVIFGLLILCVTTLANAEVRIEITQGVNTARPIGVVPFKWEGTGQMPEDIAGVIAADLRNSGKFNPIDMNRLPQQPVTASEVQPALWTALGIDSVVVGRVQPSADGQYVVSYQLVDVAGSPGAVLAQSEYKISNKWLRYAAHTASDEIFEKLTGIRGAFRTRIAYVVVTNGGAYPYELRVSDYDGFNQDRVYRSSQPLMSPAWSPDGAKLAYVTFESGQSALVVQTLATGEVRQIASFPRHNGAPAFSPDGSKLAFALSK
;
A
#
# COMPACT_ATOMS: atom_id res chain seq x y z
N GLN A 1 40.31 -59.89 -24.09
CA GLN A 1 40.12 -59.29 -22.76
C GLN A 1 40.07 -57.70 -22.86
N ALA A 2 40.87 -57.06 -23.72
CA ALA A 2 40.87 -55.58 -23.88
C ALA A 2 39.55 -55.04 -24.50
N LEU A 3 38.92 -55.80 -25.39
CA LEU A 3 37.68 -55.43 -26.05
C LEU A 3 36.49 -55.36 -25.08
N ASN A 4 36.43 -56.23 -24.09
CA ASN A 4 35.38 -56.24 -23.08
C ASN A 4 35.51 -55.09 -22.05
N VAL A 5 36.72 -54.59 -21.80
CA VAL A 5 37.01 -53.49 -20.93
C VAL A 5 36.56 -52.14 -21.60
N ILE A 6 36.79 -52.03 -22.92
CA ILE A 6 36.36 -50.86 -23.68
C ILE A 6 34.84 -50.80 -23.78
N PHE A 7 34.15 -51.95 -23.92
CA PHE A 7 32.69 -51.98 -23.95
C PHE A 7 32.06 -51.65 -22.57
N GLY A 8 32.73 -52.12 -21.48
CA GLY A 8 32.31 -51.76 -20.11
C GLY A 8 32.51 -50.27 -19.78
N LEU A 9 33.55 -49.60 -20.32
CA LEU A 9 33.80 -48.18 -20.12
C LEU A 9 32.82 -47.31 -20.93
N LEU A 10 32.35 -47.79 -22.09
CA LEU A 10 31.37 -47.06 -22.91
C LEU A 10 29.96 -47.03 -22.27
N ILE A 11 29.63 -48.04 -21.46
CA ILE A 11 28.33 -48.11 -20.77
C ILE A 11 28.30 -47.21 -19.54
N LEU A 12 29.45 -46.85 -18.99
CA LEU A 12 29.52 -45.93 -17.82
C LEU A 12 29.37 -44.46 -18.18
N CYS A 13 29.37 -44.11 -19.48
CA CYS A 13 29.18 -42.73 -19.97
C CYS A 13 27.73 -42.42 -20.34
N VAL A 14 26.75 -43.23 -19.98
CA VAL A 14 25.34 -42.82 -20.02
C VAL A 14 25.11 -41.87 -18.85
N THR A 15 25.48 -40.63 -19.05
CA THR A 15 25.10 -39.52 -18.15
C THR A 15 23.59 -39.48 -18.06
N THR A 16 23.06 -39.81 -16.90
CA THR A 16 21.69 -39.47 -16.55
C THR A 16 21.51 -37.97 -16.72
N LEU A 17 20.73 -37.58 -17.71
CA LEU A 17 20.19 -36.22 -17.78
C LEU A 17 19.33 -36.00 -16.53
N ALA A 18 19.95 -35.52 -15.48
CA ALA A 18 19.23 -35.05 -14.31
C ALA A 18 18.40 -33.83 -14.76
N ASN A 19 17.13 -34.05 -15.08
CA ASN A 19 16.18 -32.97 -15.14
C ASN A 19 16.06 -32.41 -13.73
N ALA A 20 16.74 -31.32 -13.46
CA ALA A 20 16.50 -30.51 -12.27
C ALA A 20 15.12 -29.86 -12.44
N GLU A 21 14.06 -30.57 -12.04
CA GLU A 21 12.75 -30.01 -11.90
C GLU A 21 12.81 -29.02 -10.74
N VAL A 22 12.74 -27.72 -11.04
CA VAL A 22 12.61 -26.68 -10.01
C VAL A 22 11.23 -26.83 -9.41
N ARG A 23 11.12 -27.64 -8.36
CA ARG A 23 9.90 -27.76 -7.58
C ARG A 23 9.82 -26.53 -6.67
N ILE A 24 9.05 -25.53 -7.09
CA ILE A 24 8.67 -24.43 -6.21
C ILE A 24 7.60 -24.97 -5.28
N GLU A 25 8.01 -25.39 -4.10
CA GLU A 25 7.08 -25.72 -3.03
C GLU A 25 6.59 -24.38 -2.45
N ILE A 26 5.38 -23.95 -2.86
CA ILE A 26 4.67 -22.88 -2.17
C ILE A 26 4.16 -23.51 -0.87
N THR A 27 5.03 -23.55 0.15
CA THR A 27 4.57 -23.75 1.51
C THR A 27 3.61 -22.60 1.79
N GLN A 28 2.32 -22.88 1.96
CA GLN A 28 1.39 -21.93 2.52
C GLN A 28 2.06 -21.41 3.79
N GLY A 29 2.52 -20.16 3.76
CA GLY A 29 3.17 -19.57 4.91
C GLY A 29 2.23 -19.75 6.08
N VAL A 30 2.72 -20.33 7.16
CA VAL A 30 2.03 -20.34 8.44
C VAL A 30 1.57 -18.91 8.63
N ASN A 31 0.29 -18.69 8.84
CA ASN A 31 -0.26 -17.34 9.04
C ASN A 31 0.34 -16.78 10.35
N THR A 32 1.52 -16.18 10.23
CA THR A 32 2.30 -15.62 11.32
C THR A 32 1.88 -14.20 11.66
N ALA A 33 0.75 -13.74 11.12
CA ALA A 33 0.20 -12.44 11.40
C ALA A 33 -0.10 -12.31 12.90
N ARG A 34 0.57 -11.34 13.54
CA ARG A 34 0.47 -11.13 14.99
C ARG A 34 -0.89 -10.54 15.34
N PRO A 35 -1.60 -11.10 16.34
CA PRO A 35 -2.82 -10.50 16.85
C PRO A 35 -2.53 -9.09 17.39
N ILE A 36 -3.42 -8.14 17.10
CA ILE A 36 -3.34 -6.77 17.61
C ILE A 36 -4.73 -6.26 17.95
N GLY A 37 -4.84 -5.50 19.02
CA GLY A 37 -6.07 -4.79 19.37
C GLY A 37 -6.11 -3.43 18.68
N VAL A 38 -7.17 -3.14 17.93
CA VAL A 38 -7.46 -1.79 17.44
C VAL A 38 -8.83 -1.41 17.95
N VAL A 39 -8.86 -0.53 18.96
CA VAL A 39 -10.10 -0.14 19.64
C VAL A 39 -10.79 0.95 18.82
N PRO A 40 -12.13 0.92 18.66
CA PRO A 40 -12.86 2.03 18.07
C PRO A 40 -12.49 3.34 18.75
N PHE A 41 -12.12 4.35 17.95
CA PHE A 41 -11.75 5.66 18.49
C PHE A 41 -12.96 6.36 19.09
N LYS A 42 -12.78 6.97 20.25
CA LYS A 42 -13.83 7.75 20.87
C LYS A 42 -14.16 8.99 20.03
N TRP A 43 -15.41 9.11 19.63
CA TRP A 43 -15.92 10.34 19.00
C TRP A 43 -16.38 11.32 20.06
N GLU A 44 -15.82 12.52 20.07
CA GLU A 44 -16.14 13.60 21.04
C GLU A 44 -16.99 14.72 20.41
N GLY A 45 -17.52 14.48 19.20
CA GLY A 45 -18.43 15.41 18.53
C GLY A 45 -19.90 14.98 18.63
N THR A 46 -20.73 15.71 17.89
CA THR A 46 -22.16 15.38 17.73
C THR A 46 -22.39 14.59 16.43
N GLY A 47 -23.42 13.75 16.42
CA GLY A 47 -23.75 12.92 15.26
C GLY A 47 -22.75 11.82 15.01
N GLN A 48 -22.64 11.42 13.75
CA GLN A 48 -21.74 10.34 13.33
C GLN A 48 -20.31 10.86 13.12
N MET A 49 -19.32 10.06 13.52
CA MET A 49 -17.91 10.34 13.22
C MET A 49 -17.69 10.40 11.70
N PRO A 50 -17.02 11.43 11.18
CA PRO A 50 -16.87 11.61 9.73
C PRO A 50 -16.07 10.54 9.01
N GLU A 51 -15.11 9.89 9.69
CA GLU A 51 -14.29 8.80 9.17
C GLU A 51 -14.00 7.79 10.30
N ASP A 52 -14.13 6.50 10.02
CA ASP A 52 -13.76 5.44 10.96
C ASP A 52 -12.25 5.24 11.01
N ILE A 53 -11.56 6.06 11.77
CA ILE A 53 -10.10 6.05 11.89
C ILE A 53 -9.59 4.67 12.34
N ALA A 54 -10.22 4.07 13.35
CA ALA A 54 -9.82 2.76 13.85
C ALA A 54 -10.03 1.66 12.80
N GLY A 55 -11.12 1.71 12.05
CA GLY A 55 -11.40 0.78 10.96
C GLY A 55 -10.38 0.86 9.85
N VAL A 56 -9.94 2.07 9.46
CA VAL A 56 -8.87 2.28 8.47
C VAL A 56 -7.55 1.71 8.99
N ILE A 57 -7.15 2.02 10.23
CA ILE A 57 -5.92 1.48 10.84
C ILE A 57 -5.96 -0.05 10.88
N ALA A 58 -7.07 -0.64 11.29
CA ALA A 58 -7.22 -2.09 11.33
C ALA A 58 -7.12 -2.72 9.94
N ALA A 59 -7.72 -2.10 8.91
CA ALA A 59 -7.62 -2.56 7.54
C ALA A 59 -6.18 -2.48 7.00
N ASP A 60 -5.48 -1.38 7.24
CA ASP A 60 -4.09 -1.18 6.85
C ASP A 60 -3.18 -2.26 7.46
N LEU A 61 -3.26 -2.45 8.76
CA LEU A 61 -2.46 -3.44 9.47
C LEU A 61 -2.75 -4.86 8.98
N ARG A 62 -4.03 -5.19 8.72
CA ARG A 62 -4.42 -6.48 8.13
C ARG A 62 -3.87 -6.66 6.72
N ASN A 63 -3.99 -5.66 5.87
CA ASN A 63 -3.52 -5.68 4.48
C ASN A 63 -1.99 -5.81 4.39
N SER A 64 -1.26 -5.40 5.41
CA SER A 64 0.19 -5.62 5.49
C SER A 64 0.60 -7.10 5.54
N GLY A 65 -0.33 -8.00 5.92
CA GLY A 65 -0.06 -9.41 6.16
C GLY A 65 0.77 -9.69 7.42
N LYS A 66 1.17 -8.66 8.19
CA LYS A 66 1.98 -8.79 9.40
C LYS A 66 1.15 -8.83 10.67
N PHE A 67 -0.07 -8.29 10.63
CA PHE A 67 -0.95 -8.18 11.77
C PHE A 67 -2.34 -8.76 11.47
N ASN A 68 -2.97 -9.27 12.52
CA ASN A 68 -4.36 -9.72 12.50
C ASN A 68 -5.14 -8.97 13.58
N PRO A 69 -5.75 -7.81 13.26
CA PRO A 69 -6.61 -7.10 14.18
C PRO A 69 -7.76 -7.99 14.61
N ILE A 70 -8.01 -8.06 15.93
CA ILE A 70 -9.12 -8.85 16.45
C ILE A 70 -10.46 -8.18 16.10
N ASP A 71 -11.50 -8.99 15.97
CA ASP A 71 -12.84 -8.50 15.68
C ASP A 71 -13.38 -7.59 16.80
N MET A 72 -14.05 -6.50 16.42
CA MET A 72 -14.63 -5.54 17.37
C MET A 72 -15.54 -6.19 18.42
N ASN A 73 -16.28 -7.24 18.03
CA ASN A 73 -17.18 -7.97 18.93
C ASN A 73 -16.44 -8.83 19.99
N ARG A 74 -15.14 -8.98 19.84
CA ARG A 74 -14.27 -9.76 20.74
C ARG A 74 -13.35 -8.90 21.60
N LEU A 75 -13.46 -7.58 21.49
CA LEU A 75 -12.67 -6.65 22.29
C LEU A 75 -13.03 -6.83 23.79
N PRO A 76 -12.04 -7.07 24.66
CA PRO A 76 -12.30 -7.30 26.09
C PRO A 76 -12.65 -6.01 26.85
N GLN A 77 -12.27 -4.85 26.27
CA GLN A 77 -12.58 -3.51 26.76
C GLN A 77 -12.47 -2.47 25.64
N GLN A 78 -12.94 -1.25 25.89
CA GLN A 78 -12.89 -0.12 24.95
C GLN A 78 -12.22 1.10 25.61
N PRO A 79 -10.91 1.03 25.92
CA PRO A 79 -10.18 2.16 26.48
C PRO A 79 -9.95 3.26 25.45
N VAL A 80 -9.88 4.49 25.92
CA VAL A 80 -9.61 5.68 25.08
C VAL A 80 -8.14 6.12 25.21
N THR A 81 -7.53 5.87 26.37
CA THR A 81 -6.15 6.24 26.69
C THR A 81 -5.36 5.04 27.18
N ALA A 82 -4.04 5.14 27.12
CA ALA A 82 -3.14 4.09 27.61
C ALA A 82 -3.37 3.75 29.09
N SER A 83 -3.71 4.75 29.92
CA SER A 83 -3.96 4.55 31.36
C SER A 83 -5.21 3.72 31.67
N GLU A 84 -6.14 3.63 30.73
CA GLU A 84 -7.36 2.84 30.86
C GLU A 84 -7.16 1.38 30.40
N VAL A 85 -6.07 1.09 29.67
CA VAL A 85 -5.79 -0.25 29.17
C VAL A 85 -5.44 -1.18 30.34
N GLN A 86 -6.14 -2.30 30.44
CA GLN A 86 -5.87 -3.37 31.41
C GLN A 86 -5.11 -4.50 30.70
N PRO A 87 -3.79 -4.56 30.78
CA PRO A 87 -2.97 -5.46 29.95
C PRO A 87 -3.36 -6.93 30.02
N ALA A 88 -3.74 -7.41 31.23
CA ALA A 88 -4.10 -8.81 31.44
C ALA A 88 -5.31 -9.27 30.60
N LEU A 89 -6.25 -8.40 30.29
CA LEU A 89 -7.40 -8.73 29.46
C LEU A 89 -7.02 -9.01 28.01
N TRP A 90 -6.00 -8.30 27.52
CA TRP A 90 -5.51 -8.40 26.14
C TRP A 90 -4.55 -9.58 25.97
N THR A 91 -3.62 -9.76 26.89
CA THR A 91 -2.67 -10.88 26.85
C THR A 91 -3.36 -12.23 26.97
N ALA A 92 -4.49 -12.31 27.68
CA ALA A 92 -5.34 -13.51 27.73
C ALA A 92 -5.87 -13.93 26.34
N LEU A 93 -5.92 -13.01 25.38
CA LEU A 93 -6.29 -13.24 23.98
C LEU A 93 -5.09 -13.41 23.04
N GLY A 94 -3.87 -13.46 23.59
CA GLY A 94 -2.63 -13.55 22.81
C GLY A 94 -2.25 -12.25 22.11
N ILE A 95 -2.74 -11.09 22.58
CA ILE A 95 -2.46 -9.77 22.04
C ILE A 95 -1.29 -9.14 22.76
N ASP A 96 -0.31 -8.62 22.01
CA ASP A 96 0.88 -7.98 22.55
C ASP A 96 0.80 -6.45 22.54
N SER A 97 -0.03 -5.87 21.68
CA SER A 97 -0.15 -4.42 21.48
C SER A 97 -1.57 -4.00 21.19
N VAL A 98 -1.94 -2.81 21.69
CA VAL A 98 -3.30 -2.25 21.55
C VAL A 98 -3.20 -0.81 21.07
N VAL A 99 -4.00 -0.45 20.07
CA VAL A 99 -4.18 0.92 19.58
C VAL A 99 -5.46 1.49 20.17
N VAL A 100 -5.34 2.62 20.82
CA VAL A 100 -6.46 3.38 21.39
C VAL A 100 -6.41 4.83 20.87
N GLY A 101 -7.53 5.54 20.89
CA GLY A 101 -7.53 6.91 20.43
C GLY A 101 -8.88 7.59 20.48
N ARG A 102 -8.89 8.82 19.99
CA ARG A 102 -10.10 9.66 19.92
C ARG A 102 -10.04 10.63 18.75
N VAL A 103 -11.21 11.11 18.37
CA VAL A 103 -11.41 12.17 17.39
C VAL A 103 -12.24 13.27 17.99
N GLN A 104 -11.75 14.50 17.97
CA GLN A 104 -12.41 15.68 18.52
C GLN A 104 -12.65 16.71 17.42
N PRO A 105 -13.85 17.30 17.28
CA PRO A 105 -14.02 18.49 16.48
C PRO A 105 -13.33 19.69 17.14
N SER A 106 -12.67 20.51 16.32
CA SER A 106 -12.04 21.77 16.75
C SER A 106 -12.94 22.96 16.39
N ALA A 107 -12.82 24.07 17.14
CA ALA A 107 -13.64 25.26 16.95
C ALA A 107 -13.50 25.91 15.55
N ASP A 108 -12.41 25.65 14.84
CA ASP A 108 -12.13 26.15 13.49
C ASP A 108 -12.66 25.23 12.36
N GLY A 109 -13.52 24.27 12.70
CA GLY A 109 -14.07 23.30 11.72
C GLY A 109 -13.12 22.21 11.29
N GLN A 110 -11.97 22.08 11.96
CA GLN A 110 -11.03 20.97 11.81
C GLN A 110 -11.33 19.88 12.83
N TYR A 111 -10.53 18.81 12.76
CA TYR A 111 -10.57 17.69 13.69
C TYR A 111 -9.19 17.45 14.29
N VAL A 112 -9.18 17.06 15.55
CA VAL A 112 -7.99 16.57 16.23
C VAL A 112 -8.13 15.06 16.36
N VAL A 113 -7.24 14.33 15.72
CA VAL A 113 -7.13 12.86 15.80
C VAL A 113 -5.93 12.55 16.66
N SER A 114 -6.12 11.83 17.75
CA SER A 114 -5.02 11.37 18.60
C SER A 114 -5.08 9.87 18.82
N TYR A 115 -3.90 9.22 18.81
CA TYR A 115 -3.79 7.79 19.10
C TYR A 115 -2.63 7.51 20.05
N GLN A 116 -2.70 6.36 20.72
CA GLN A 116 -1.62 5.76 21.48
C GLN A 116 -1.52 4.27 21.12
N LEU A 117 -0.30 3.81 20.88
CA LEU A 117 0.04 2.39 20.76
C LEU A 117 0.58 1.92 22.11
N VAL A 118 -0.07 0.96 22.73
CA VAL A 118 0.21 0.50 24.09
C VAL A 118 0.75 -0.93 24.05
N ASP A 119 1.89 -1.16 24.70
CA ASP A 119 2.41 -2.50 24.97
C ASP A 119 1.61 -3.15 26.12
N VAL A 120 1.15 -4.37 25.91
CA VAL A 120 0.41 -5.11 26.95
C VAL A 120 1.15 -6.36 27.41
N ALA A 121 2.22 -6.77 26.74
CA ALA A 121 2.97 -7.98 27.02
C ALA A 121 4.39 -7.72 27.52
N GLY A 122 5.22 -7.01 26.76
CA GLY A 122 6.64 -6.82 27.07
C GLY A 122 6.89 -5.81 28.19
N SER A 123 6.23 -4.67 28.13
CA SER A 123 6.22 -3.61 29.14
C SER A 123 4.79 -3.13 29.39
N PRO A 124 4.02 -3.87 30.16
CA PRO A 124 2.57 -3.66 30.27
C PRO A 124 2.18 -2.23 30.65
N GLY A 125 1.38 -1.58 29.79
CA GLY A 125 0.94 -0.20 29.94
C GLY A 125 1.88 0.86 29.36
N ALA A 126 3.06 0.47 28.84
CA ALA A 126 3.96 1.42 28.22
C ALA A 126 3.41 1.92 26.85
N VAL A 127 3.50 3.23 26.61
CA VAL A 127 3.18 3.84 25.33
C VAL A 127 4.38 3.69 24.40
N LEU A 128 4.23 2.89 23.35
CA LEU A 128 5.27 2.64 22.35
C LEU A 128 5.36 3.73 21.29
N ALA A 129 4.23 4.30 20.89
CA ALA A 129 4.08 5.41 19.97
C ALA A 129 2.80 6.17 20.25
N GLN A 130 2.81 7.45 19.97
CA GLN A 130 1.63 8.31 20.03
C GLN A 130 1.80 9.51 19.13
N SER A 131 0.69 10.00 18.57
CA SER A 131 0.68 11.25 17.80
C SER A 131 -0.69 11.93 17.90
N GLU A 132 -0.69 13.20 17.57
CA GLU A 132 -1.88 14.01 17.46
C GLU A 132 -1.82 14.82 16.16
N TYR A 133 -2.89 14.78 15.37
CA TYR A 133 -2.98 15.46 14.07
C TYR A 133 -4.16 16.42 14.09
N LYS A 134 -3.93 17.68 13.77
CA LYS A 134 -5.00 18.66 13.53
C LYS A 134 -5.19 18.83 12.04
N ILE A 135 -6.36 18.42 11.52
CA ILE A 135 -6.60 18.29 10.07
C ILE A 135 -8.04 18.60 9.69
N SER A 136 -8.26 18.97 8.44
CA SER A 136 -9.60 19.12 7.89
C SER A 136 -10.24 17.77 7.54
N ASN A 137 -11.56 17.75 7.39
CA ASN A 137 -12.36 16.55 7.11
C ASN A 137 -11.81 15.69 5.96
N LYS A 138 -11.42 16.31 4.84
CA LYS A 138 -10.90 15.60 3.65
C LYS A 138 -9.60 14.82 3.90
N TRP A 139 -8.88 15.12 4.98
CA TRP A 139 -7.60 14.49 5.31
C TRP A 139 -7.67 13.50 6.47
N LEU A 140 -8.88 13.21 7.01
CA LEU A 140 -9.05 12.27 8.12
C LEU A 140 -8.52 10.88 7.77
N ARG A 141 -8.84 10.37 6.57
CA ARG A 141 -8.34 9.09 6.11
C ARG A 141 -6.81 9.08 5.95
N TYR A 142 -6.24 10.16 5.44
CA TYR A 142 -4.79 10.32 5.37
C TYR A 142 -4.12 10.31 6.75
N ALA A 143 -4.75 10.89 7.78
CA ALA A 143 -4.25 10.80 9.15
C ALA A 143 -4.31 9.38 9.70
N ALA A 144 -5.36 8.61 9.37
CA ALA A 144 -5.44 7.20 9.73
C ALA A 144 -4.28 6.40 9.11
N HIS A 145 -4.02 6.57 7.80
CA HIS A 145 -2.88 5.95 7.13
C HIS A 145 -1.53 6.40 7.71
N THR A 146 -1.43 7.66 8.17
CA THR A 146 -0.23 8.16 8.85
C THR A 146 0.00 7.44 10.17
N ALA A 147 -1.04 7.29 10.98
CA ALA A 147 -0.98 6.51 12.22
C ALA A 147 -0.63 5.04 11.94
N SER A 148 -1.21 4.45 10.90
CA SER A 148 -0.88 3.08 10.46
C SER A 148 0.59 2.92 10.11
N ASP A 149 1.18 3.86 9.35
CA ASP A 149 2.60 3.86 9.01
C ASP A 149 3.48 3.91 10.26
N GLU A 150 3.18 4.82 11.20
CA GLU A 150 3.92 4.98 12.45
C GLU A 150 3.82 3.73 13.35
N ILE A 151 2.62 3.16 13.50
CA ILE A 151 2.38 1.93 14.25
C ILE A 151 3.12 0.75 13.62
N PHE A 152 3.01 0.60 12.30
CA PHE A 152 3.66 -0.47 11.56
C PHE A 152 5.18 -0.41 11.69
N GLU A 153 5.76 0.77 11.50
CA GLU A 153 7.20 0.99 11.63
C GLU A 153 7.67 0.71 13.07
N LYS A 154 6.92 1.17 14.07
CA LYS A 154 7.25 0.94 15.47
C LYS A 154 7.27 -0.54 15.85
N LEU A 155 6.33 -1.32 15.31
CA LEU A 155 6.19 -2.74 15.65
C LEU A 155 7.04 -3.68 14.80
N THR A 156 7.50 -3.24 13.62
CA THR A 156 8.23 -4.10 12.66
C THR A 156 9.64 -3.62 12.37
N GLY A 157 9.97 -2.35 12.62
CA GLY A 157 11.20 -1.70 12.16
C GLY A 157 11.22 -1.42 10.65
N ILE A 158 10.12 -1.69 9.94
CA ILE A 158 10.00 -1.48 8.50
C ILE A 158 9.13 -0.25 8.27
N ARG A 159 9.57 0.65 7.40
CA ARG A 159 8.77 1.83 7.03
C ARG A 159 7.43 1.40 6.41
N GLY A 160 6.33 2.00 6.88
CA GLY A 160 5.01 1.79 6.32
C GLY A 160 4.85 2.43 4.94
N ALA A 161 3.85 1.97 4.18
CA ALA A 161 3.54 2.45 2.83
C ALA A 161 2.03 2.74 2.65
N PHE A 162 1.30 2.93 3.74
CA PHE A 162 -0.16 3.13 3.68
C PHE A 162 -0.57 4.51 3.17
N ARG A 163 0.33 5.50 3.20
CA ARG A 163 0.13 6.82 2.58
C ARG A 163 0.47 6.88 1.09
N THR A 164 0.78 5.76 0.47
CA THR A 164 1.09 5.73 -0.96
C THR A 164 -0.15 5.81 -1.82
N ARG A 165 0.02 6.18 -3.09
CA ARG A 165 -1.06 6.31 -4.08
C ARG A 165 -0.81 5.37 -5.24
N ILE A 166 -1.89 4.93 -5.86
CA ILE A 166 -1.87 4.07 -7.05
C ILE A 166 -2.33 4.89 -8.25
N ALA A 167 -1.59 4.82 -9.36
CA ALA A 167 -2.04 5.28 -10.67
C ALA A 167 -2.41 4.07 -11.53
N TYR A 168 -3.58 4.09 -12.15
CA TYR A 168 -4.09 2.96 -12.92
C TYR A 168 -4.97 3.43 -14.08
N VAL A 169 -5.10 2.58 -15.09
CA VAL A 169 -5.98 2.83 -16.24
C VAL A 169 -7.26 2.02 -16.07
N VAL A 170 -8.40 2.70 -16.16
CA VAL A 170 -9.72 2.08 -16.25
C VAL A 170 -10.14 2.04 -17.70
N VAL A 171 -10.61 0.87 -18.14
CA VAL A 171 -11.18 0.69 -19.47
C VAL A 171 -12.67 0.36 -19.32
N THR A 172 -13.52 1.15 -19.97
CA THR A 172 -14.98 0.94 -20.01
C THR A 172 -15.43 0.53 -21.39
N ASN A 173 -16.45 -0.32 -21.47
CA ASN A 173 -17.02 -0.72 -22.72
C ASN A 173 -17.99 0.36 -23.23
N GLY A 174 -17.58 1.13 -24.22
CA GLY A 174 -18.41 2.15 -24.87
C GLY A 174 -18.19 3.57 -24.38
N GLY A 175 -18.87 4.53 -25.00
CA GLY A 175 -18.71 5.96 -24.75
C GLY A 175 -17.61 6.62 -25.58
N ALA A 176 -17.56 7.95 -25.54
CA ALA A 176 -16.58 8.73 -26.32
C ALA A 176 -15.16 8.63 -25.77
N TYR A 177 -15.01 8.31 -24.49
CA TYR A 177 -13.72 8.25 -23.78
C TYR A 177 -13.64 6.96 -22.93
N PRO A 178 -13.42 5.80 -23.57
CA PRO A 178 -13.41 4.53 -22.86
C PRO A 178 -12.20 4.31 -21.95
N TYR A 179 -11.16 5.14 -22.08
CA TYR A 179 -9.95 5.01 -21.29
C TYR A 179 -9.83 6.17 -20.30
N GLU A 180 -9.61 5.87 -19.03
CA GLU A 180 -9.38 6.86 -17.99
C GLU A 180 -8.11 6.53 -17.21
N LEU A 181 -7.20 7.49 -17.08
CA LEU A 181 -6.13 7.44 -16.11
C LEU A 181 -6.67 7.97 -14.79
N ARG A 182 -6.61 7.15 -13.75
CA ARG A 182 -7.06 7.48 -12.39
C ARG A 182 -5.94 7.32 -11.38
N VAL A 183 -6.09 8.01 -10.28
CA VAL A 183 -5.27 7.85 -9.08
C VAL A 183 -6.19 7.63 -7.89
N SER A 184 -5.69 6.89 -6.90
CA SER A 184 -6.39 6.69 -5.64
C SER A 184 -5.39 6.55 -4.50
N ASP A 185 -5.87 6.58 -3.26
CA ASP A 185 -5.11 6.04 -2.16
C ASP A 185 -4.84 4.54 -2.40
N TYR A 186 -3.85 3.98 -1.70
CA TYR A 186 -3.43 2.59 -1.94
C TYR A 186 -4.56 1.58 -1.71
N ASP A 187 -5.54 1.93 -0.87
CA ASP A 187 -6.70 1.10 -0.53
C ASP A 187 -7.92 1.32 -1.45
N GLY A 188 -7.75 2.12 -2.50
CA GLY A 188 -8.77 2.40 -3.50
C GLY A 188 -9.73 3.54 -3.17
N PHE A 189 -9.57 4.23 -2.04
CA PHE A 189 -10.34 5.44 -1.71
C PHE A 189 -9.79 6.68 -2.40
N ASN A 190 -10.52 7.80 -2.29
CA ASN A 190 -10.15 9.11 -2.86
C ASN A 190 -9.74 9.02 -4.33
N GLN A 191 -10.60 8.38 -5.14
CA GLN A 191 -10.35 8.23 -6.57
C GLN A 191 -10.54 9.55 -7.30
N ASP A 192 -9.49 9.98 -8.00
CA ASP A 192 -9.49 11.12 -8.89
C ASP A 192 -9.19 10.70 -10.34
N ARG A 193 -9.97 11.26 -11.29
CA ARG A 193 -9.67 11.10 -12.70
C ARG A 193 -8.65 12.16 -13.12
N VAL A 194 -7.47 11.69 -13.54
CA VAL A 194 -6.35 12.53 -13.99
C VAL A 194 -6.50 12.89 -15.47
N TYR A 195 -6.90 11.90 -16.28
CA TYR A 195 -7.04 12.06 -17.72
C TYR A 195 -8.07 11.09 -18.29
N ARG A 196 -8.71 11.46 -19.40
CA ARG A 196 -9.59 10.59 -20.18
C ARG A 196 -9.24 10.66 -21.65
N SER A 197 -9.36 9.55 -22.36
CA SER A 197 -8.97 9.42 -23.74
C SER A 197 -9.93 8.56 -24.53
N SER A 198 -10.09 8.89 -25.83
CA SER A 198 -10.78 8.02 -26.80
C SER A 198 -9.89 6.87 -27.24
N GLN A 199 -8.59 6.95 -27.01
CA GLN A 199 -7.57 5.97 -27.40
C GLN A 199 -6.90 5.36 -26.18
N PRO A 200 -6.24 4.21 -26.29
CA PRO A 200 -5.57 3.56 -25.18
C PRO A 200 -4.62 4.46 -24.40
N LEU A 201 -4.61 4.26 -23.09
CA LEU A 201 -3.65 4.82 -22.14
C LEU A 201 -2.88 3.67 -21.51
N MET A 202 -1.56 3.80 -21.33
CA MET A 202 -0.71 2.70 -20.83
C MET A 202 0.41 3.19 -19.93
N SER A 203 0.94 2.27 -19.13
CA SER A 203 2.20 2.41 -18.40
C SER A 203 2.33 3.69 -17.56
N PRO A 204 1.40 4.00 -16.66
CA PRO A 204 1.56 5.15 -15.78
C PRO A 204 2.74 4.95 -14.84
N ALA A 205 3.53 6.01 -14.62
CA ALA A 205 4.66 6.04 -13.69
C ALA A 205 4.68 7.35 -12.91
N TRP A 206 4.83 7.25 -11.60
CA TRP A 206 4.90 8.40 -10.70
C TRP A 206 6.27 9.07 -10.74
N SER A 207 6.29 10.42 -10.68
CA SER A 207 7.49 11.13 -10.25
C SER A 207 7.73 10.87 -8.74
N PRO A 208 9.00 10.89 -8.28
CA PRO A 208 9.33 10.59 -6.88
C PRO A 208 8.65 11.49 -5.86
N ASP A 209 8.38 12.73 -6.23
CA ASP A 209 7.67 13.72 -5.40
C ASP A 209 6.14 13.57 -5.43
N GLY A 210 5.61 12.67 -6.27
CA GLY A 210 4.18 12.47 -6.45
C GLY A 210 3.44 13.60 -7.16
N ALA A 211 4.17 14.58 -7.72
CA ALA A 211 3.57 15.76 -8.36
C ALA A 211 3.21 15.52 -9.84
N LYS A 212 3.82 14.52 -10.48
CA LYS A 212 3.67 14.24 -11.91
C LYS A 212 3.39 12.77 -12.18
N LEU A 213 2.72 12.52 -13.31
CA LEU A 213 2.58 11.19 -13.91
C LEU A 213 3.15 11.21 -15.34
N ALA A 214 4.01 10.24 -15.65
CA ALA A 214 4.36 9.90 -17.02
C ALA A 214 3.43 8.76 -17.47
N TYR A 215 2.96 8.81 -18.71
CA TYR A 215 2.15 7.74 -19.28
C TYR A 215 2.21 7.76 -20.82
N VAL A 216 1.74 6.69 -21.43
CA VAL A 216 1.64 6.57 -22.90
C VAL A 216 0.21 6.83 -23.32
N THR A 217 0.03 7.64 -24.36
CA THR A 217 -1.25 7.90 -25.03
C THR A 217 -1.15 7.60 -26.52
N PHE A 218 -2.29 7.25 -27.13
CA PHE A 218 -2.40 6.98 -28.58
C PHE A 218 -3.31 7.98 -29.29
N GLU A 219 -3.67 9.10 -28.68
CA GLU A 219 -4.60 10.09 -29.26
C GLU A 219 -4.15 10.69 -30.59
N SER A 220 -2.83 10.76 -30.84
CA SER A 220 -2.26 11.22 -32.09
C SER A 220 -2.20 10.15 -33.20
N GLY A 221 -2.78 8.97 -32.96
CA GLY A 221 -2.72 7.84 -33.89
C GLY A 221 -1.46 6.97 -33.79
N GLN A 222 -0.50 7.38 -32.98
CA GLN A 222 0.70 6.62 -32.63
C GLN A 222 1.01 6.78 -31.14
N SER A 223 1.88 5.91 -30.59
CA SER A 223 2.26 6.03 -29.20
C SER A 223 3.03 7.33 -28.94
N ALA A 224 2.62 8.07 -27.94
CA ALA A 224 3.33 9.25 -27.44
C ALA A 224 3.53 9.11 -25.93
N LEU A 225 4.76 9.33 -25.48
CA LEU A 225 5.08 9.44 -24.06
C LEU A 225 4.86 10.87 -23.61
N VAL A 226 4.04 11.04 -22.59
CA VAL A 226 3.71 12.36 -22.03
C VAL A 226 4.00 12.39 -20.53
N VAL A 227 4.20 13.59 -19.99
CA VAL A 227 4.27 13.87 -18.57
C VAL A 227 3.21 14.91 -18.22
N GLN A 228 2.36 14.59 -17.26
CA GLN A 228 1.32 15.48 -16.76
C GLN A 228 1.64 15.95 -15.35
N THR A 229 1.52 17.27 -15.12
CA THR A 229 1.59 17.88 -13.79
C THR A 229 0.21 17.83 -13.16
N LEU A 230 0.06 17.13 -12.02
CA LEU A 230 -1.26 16.86 -11.43
C LEU A 230 -1.96 18.12 -10.92
N ALA A 231 -1.21 19.08 -10.34
CA ALA A 231 -1.78 20.28 -9.78
C ALA A 231 -2.41 21.23 -10.83
N THR A 232 -1.84 21.25 -12.05
CA THR A 232 -2.27 22.16 -13.12
C THR A 232 -3.04 21.45 -14.24
N GLY A 233 -2.90 20.13 -14.35
CA GLY A 233 -3.41 19.35 -15.48
C GLY A 233 -2.58 19.52 -16.77
N GLU A 234 -1.50 20.29 -16.75
CA GLU A 234 -0.63 20.52 -17.89
C GLU A 234 0.01 19.21 -18.37
N VAL A 235 -0.14 18.91 -19.66
CA VAL A 235 0.43 17.73 -20.31
C VAL A 235 1.54 18.16 -21.27
N ARG A 236 2.73 17.60 -21.09
CA ARG A 236 3.89 17.82 -21.96
C ARG A 236 4.28 16.53 -22.66
N GLN A 237 4.34 16.56 -24.00
CA GLN A 237 4.87 15.45 -24.78
C GLN A 237 6.40 15.39 -24.65
N ILE A 238 6.90 14.20 -24.31
CA ILE A 238 8.34 13.92 -24.15
C ILE A 238 8.91 13.24 -25.39
N ALA A 239 8.18 12.27 -25.93
CA ALA A 239 8.61 11.51 -27.09
C ALA A 239 7.39 11.05 -27.92
N SER A 240 7.53 11.07 -29.24
CA SER A 240 6.55 10.51 -30.18
C SER A 240 7.30 10.08 -31.45
N PHE A 241 8.21 9.12 -31.28
CA PHE A 241 8.95 8.53 -32.40
C PHE A 241 8.09 7.47 -33.10
N PRO A 242 8.37 7.12 -34.35
CA PRO A 242 7.73 6.00 -35.01
C PRO A 242 7.81 4.71 -34.17
N ARG A 243 6.77 3.88 -34.22
CA ARG A 243 6.61 2.64 -33.43
C ARG A 243 6.36 2.92 -31.95
N HIS A 244 6.92 2.10 -31.04
CA HIS A 244 6.57 2.14 -29.62
C HIS A 244 7.43 3.14 -28.82
N ASN A 245 6.75 3.99 -28.04
CA ASN A 245 7.36 4.89 -27.04
C ASN A 245 6.70 4.56 -25.71
N GLY A 246 7.42 4.00 -24.74
CA GLY A 246 6.74 3.53 -23.54
C GLY A 246 7.64 3.13 -22.39
N ALA A 247 7.02 2.48 -21.39
CA ALA A 247 7.67 2.02 -20.16
C ALA A 247 8.49 3.13 -19.45
N PRO A 248 7.88 4.28 -19.11
CA PRO A 248 8.59 5.35 -18.44
C PRO A 248 8.96 4.98 -17.00
N ALA A 249 10.13 5.44 -16.56
CA ALA A 249 10.57 5.37 -15.17
C ALA A 249 11.37 6.62 -14.82
N PHE A 250 10.97 7.32 -13.76
CA PHE A 250 11.71 8.46 -13.24
C PHE A 250 12.95 8.00 -12.45
N SER A 251 14.01 8.79 -12.50
CA SER A 251 15.13 8.65 -11.57
C SER A 251 14.69 8.98 -10.15
N PRO A 252 15.38 8.44 -9.11
CA PRO A 252 15.00 8.68 -7.70
C PRO A 252 14.96 10.17 -7.30
N ASP A 253 15.75 11.01 -7.96
CA ASP A 253 15.77 12.46 -7.75
C ASP A 253 14.76 13.22 -8.63
N GLY A 254 14.04 12.53 -9.52
CA GLY A 254 13.06 13.11 -10.44
C GLY A 254 13.65 13.92 -11.60
N SER A 255 14.98 14.03 -11.71
CA SER A 255 15.65 14.87 -12.72
C SER A 255 15.67 14.25 -14.11
N LYS A 256 15.51 12.92 -14.21
CA LYS A 256 15.60 12.16 -15.46
C LYS A 256 14.40 11.25 -15.62
N LEU A 257 14.07 10.95 -16.87
CA LEU A 257 13.06 9.98 -17.27
C LEU A 257 13.69 8.99 -18.26
N ALA A 258 13.79 7.73 -17.87
CA ALA A 258 14.14 6.63 -18.76
C ALA A 258 12.86 6.11 -19.44
N PHE A 259 12.94 5.67 -20.68
CA PHE A 259 11.84 5.06 -21.40
C PHE A 259 12.32 4.16 -22.53
N ALA A 260 11.48 3.23 -22.97
CA ALA A 260 11.79 2.32 -24.06
C ALA A 260 11.34 2.89 -25.41
N LEU A 261 12.20 2.72 -26.41
CA LEU A 261 11.90 2.98 -27.83
C LEU A 261 12.07 1.66 -28.60
N SER A 262 11.07 1.28 -29.43
CA SER A 262 11.30 0.23 -30.44
C SER A 262 11.78 0.86 -31.74
N LYS A 263 12.83 0.28 -32.32
CA LYS A 263 13.39 0.64 -33.60
C LYS A 263 12.78 -0.19 -34.73
#